data_8395608df03dfbeb2543a0af14b703c0
#
_entry.id   8395608df03dfbeb2543a0af14b703c0
#
_cell.length_a   1.000
_cell.length_b   1.000
_cell.length_c   1.000
_cell.angle_alpha   90.00
_cell.angle_beta   90.00
_cell.angle_gamma   90.00
#
_symmetry.space_group_name_H-M   'P 1'
#
loop_
_entity.id
_entity.type
_entity.pdbx_description
1 polymer ?
#
loop_
_entity_poly.entity_id
_entity_poly.type
_entity_poly.pdbx_seq_one_letter_code
_entity_poly.pdbx_strand_id
1 'polypeptide(L)'
;MKLLLLLLLPFICVPSFAQTDPPELSSWMINTTGVTGYNGISANIQKVQYSTGNVYINCTGVPSFTIGPWQANPNTAQDQKYVFRIPRSPKIKTGTKTATRLGHIAVWKNGVPIYNPKDAFSYNSLNVWFQDAVLAEAISFDGCYGHPAPGGRYHTHQNPKCLYTLDSSKHSGVLGYSFDGFPIYGPFGYKNSDGTGGITRMKTSYKLRVISDRTTLAGGTTLQPNQYGPTISTTYPLGFYLEDYEFAQSYGDLDVYNGRFAKTPEYPNGIYAYHVTISSTGKSEFPYIMAANYYGEVAEDNFGPGRVTITEPVSTYTPLTFVTPSIGEVATIFELNQNYPNPFNPSTIISYQLPINSFVSLKIYDVLGKEIKTLVNKNQDAGYYKVDFDGSNLQSGVYIVRIEADKTVQEMKITLIK
;
A
#
# COMPACT_ATOMS: atom_id res chain seq x y z
N MET A 1 -34.83 60.81 1.13
CA MET A 1 -33.57 60.29 1.68
C MET A 1 -33.74 58.76 1.84
N LYS A 2 -33.33 57.99 0.83
CA LYS A 2 -33.43 56.49 0.84
C LYS A 2 -32.13 55.92 1.42
N LEU A 3 -32.24 55.26 2.55
CA LEU A 3 -31.12 54.57 3.22
C LEU A 3 -30.87 53.26 2.50
N LEU A 4 -29.67 53.11 1.90
CA LEU A 4 -29.24 51.89 1.25
C LEU A 4 -28.56 51.02 2.32
N LEU A 5 -29.22 49.95 2.70
CA LEU A 5 -28.67 48.97 3.66
C LEU A 5 -27.74 48.01 2.89
N LEU A 6 -26.43 48.17 3.04
CA LEU A 6 -25.43 47.21 2.53
C LEU A 6 -25.38 45.99 3.45
N LEU A 7 -25.93 44.87 2.97
CA LEU A 7 -25.76 43.58 3.63
C LEU A 7 -24.33 43.06 3.35
N LEU A 8 -23.44 43.15 4.34
CA LEU A 8 -22.17 42.45 4.37
C LEU A 8 -22.43 40.96 4.68
N LEU A 9 -22.38 40.11 3.64
CA LEU A 9 -22.32 38.67 3.82
C LEU A 9 -20.93 38.29 4.35
N PRO A 10 -20.82 37.52 5.45
CA PRO A 10 -19.53 37.04 5.90
C PRO A 10 -18.96 36.04 4.87
N PHE A 11 -17.80 36.31 4.35
CA PHE A 11 -17.03 35.39 3.56
C PHE A 11 -16.58 34.25 4.50
N ILE A 12 -17.26 33.11 4.46
CA ILE A 12 -16.83 31.90 5.12
C ILE A 12 -15.64 31.38 4.30
N CYS A 13 -14.43 31.65 4.77
CA CYS A 13 -13.21 31.05 4.26
C CYS A 13 -13.24 29.57 4.63
N VAL A 14 -13.70 28.71 3.71
CA VAL A 14 -13.56 27.26 3.85
C VAL A 14 -12.08 26.96 3.60
N PRO A 15 -11.35 26.37 4.57
CA PRO A 15 -9.95 26.01 4.33
C PRO A 15 -9.91 25.00 3.18
N SER A 16 -9.28 25.37 2.08
CA SER A 16 -8.95 24.46 0.98
C SER A 16 -7.85 23.53 1.48
N PHE A 17 -8.22 22.31 1.86
CA PHE A 17 -7.21 21.27 2.12
C PHE A 17 -6.49 20.99 0.81
N ALA A 18 -5.17 21.03 0.84
CA ALA A 18 -4.34 20.57 -0.26
C ALA A 18 -4.77 19.14 -0.64
N GLN A 19 -5.22 18.96 -1.86
CA GLN A 19 -5.58 17.63 -2.38
C GLN A 19 -4.28 16.85 -2.57
N THR A 20 -3.91 16.05 -1.58
CA THR A 20 -2.86 15.05 -1.75
C THR A 20 -3.35 13.98 -2.72
N ASP A 21 -2.47 13.44 -3.55
CA ASP A 21 -2.83 12.31 -4.42
C ASP A 21 -3.44 11.20 -3.57
N PRO A 22 -4.54 10.57 -4.04
CA PRO A 22 -5.19 9.50 -3.29
C PRO A 22 -4.19 8.39 -2.93
N PRO A 23 -4.25 7.86 -1.70
CA PRO A 23 -3.27 6.87 -1.22
C PRO A 23 -3.16 5.64 -2.13
N GLU A 24 -4.25 5.21 -2.75
CA GLU A 24 -4.25 4.08 -3.68
C GLU A 24 -3.50 4.36 -5.00
N LEU A 25 -3.14 5.62 -5.27
CA LEU A 25 -2.26 6.00 -6.37
C LEU A 25 -0.84 6.28 -5.91
N SER A 26 -0.67 6.95 -4.77
CA SER A 26 0.62 7.51 -4.32
C SER A 26 1.45 6.57 -3.44
N SER A 27 0.86 5.49 -2.91
CA SER A 27 1.56 4.57 -2.00
C SER A 27 2.56 3.63 -2.68
N TRP A 28 2.57 3.55 -4.01
CA TRP A 28 3.34 2.57 -4.76
C TRP A 28 4.81 2.96 -4.92
N MET A 29 5.70 1.99 -4.81
CA MET A 29 7.14 2.16 -5.06
C MET A 29 7.41 2.05 -6.56
N ILE A 30 7.16 3.15 -7.29
CA ILE A 30 7.36 3.20 -8.74
C ILE A 30 8.85 3.31 -9.05
N ASN A 31 9.34 2.46 -9.93
CA ASN A 31 10.73 2.46 -10.38
C ASN A 31 10.98 3.56 -11.42
N THR A 32 11.25 4.76 -10.98
CA THR A 32 11.54 5.93 -11.83
C THR A 32 13.02 6.07 -12.19
N THR A 33 13.91 5.33 -11.52
CA THR A 33 15.38 5.46 -11.66
C THR A 33 16.03 4.28 -12.36
N GLY A 34 15.25 3.28 -12.82
CA GLY A 34 15.79 2.08 -13.47
C GLY A 34 16.49 1.10 -12.52
N VAL A 35 16.18 1.18 -11.22
CA VAL A 35 16.75 0.24 -10.22
C VAL A 35 16.43 -1.20 -10.60
N THR A 36 17.43 -2.08 -10.52
CA THR A 36 17.29 -3.51 -10.71
C THR A 36 17.31 -4.27 -9.39
N GLY A 37 16.60 -5.39 -9.36
CA GLY A 37 16.61 -6.35 -8.26
C GLY A 37 17.38 -7.63 -8.64
N TYR A 38 16.87 -8.77 -8.19
CA TYR A 38 17.47 -10.07 -8.41
C TYR A 38 17.77 -10.33 -9.89
N ASN A 39 18.99 -10.79 -10.20
CA ASN A 39 19.50 -11.09 -11.56
C ASN A 39 19.33 -9.96 -12.57
N GLY A 40 19.40 -8.70 -12.15
CA GLY A 40 19.26 -7.55 -13.04
C GLY A 40 17.84 -7.30 -13.56
N ILE A 41 16.85 -7.98 -13.03
CA ILE A 41 15.43 -7.74 -13.35
C ILE A 41 15.03 -6.37 -12.85
N SER A 42 14.31 -5.60 -13.66
CA SER A 42 13.76 -4.29 -13.25
C SER A 42 12.92 -4.45 -11.99
N ALA A 43 13.23 -3.70 -10.94
CA ALA A 43 12.62 -3.91 -9.63
C ALA A 43 11.33 -3.11 -9.45
N ASN A 44 10.48 -3.56 -8.51
CA ASN A 44 9.30 -2.85 -8.03
C ASN A 44 8.20 -2.63 -9.09
N ILE A 45 7.44 -1.52 -8.93
CA ILE A 45 6.35 -1.14 -9.85
C ILE A 45 6.94 -0.46 -11.08
N GLN A 46 6.57 -0.94 -12.26
CA GLN A 46 7.03 -0.36 -13.52
C GLN A 46 6.11 0.76 -14.00
N LYS A 47 4.82 0.65 -13.71
CA LYS A 47 3.81 1.63 -14.10
C LYS A 47 2.56 1.49 -13.23
N VAL A 48 1.98 2.61 -12.84
CA VAL A 48 0.65 2.71 -12.23
C VAL A 48 -0.28 3.38 -13.22
N GLN A 49 -1.37 2.71 -13.57
CA GLN A 49 -2.44 3.26 -14.41
C GLN A 49 -3.73 3.28 -13.62
N TYR A 50 -4.62 4.20 -13.93
CA TYR A 50 -5.88 4.30 -13.20
C TYR A 50 -7.02 4.77 -14.09
N SER A 51 -8.21 4.29 -13.77
CA SER A 51 -9.50 4.78 -14.22
C SER A 51 -10.22 5.49 -13.07
N THR A 52 -11.48 5.82 -13.26
CA THR A 52 -12.36 6.29 -12.17
C THR A 52 -12.55 5.23 -11.09
N GLY A 53 -12.61 3.95 -11.47
CA GLY A 53 -12.96 2.85 -10.56
C GLY A 53 -11.80 1.99 -10.09
N ASN A 54 -10.69 1.96 -10.82
CA ASN A 54 -9.61 1.01 -10.58
C ASN A 54 -8.22 1.63 -10.67
N VAL A 55 -7.27 1.01 -9.97
CA VAL A 55 -5.83 1.21 -10.15
C VAL A 55 -5.25 -0.09 -10.72
N TYR A 56 -4.39 0.03 -11.72
CA TYR A 56 -3.69 -1.08 -12.36
C TYR A 56 -2.20 -0.97 -12.10
N ILE A 57 -1.66 -2.00 -11.44
CA ILE A 57 -0.27 -2.06 -11.00
C ILE A 57 0.51 -2.98 -11.93
N ASN A 58 1.38 -2.40 -12.76
CA ASN A 58 2.28 -3.14 -13.64
C ASN A 58 3.61 -3.35 -12.92
N CYS A 59 4.00 -4.60 -12.66
CA CYS A 59 5.20 -4.90 -11.89
C CYS A 59 5.84 -6.23 -12.30
N THR A 60 7.11 -6.38 -11.96
CA THR A 60 7.87 -7.62 -12.24
C THR A 60 7.64 -8.70 -11.19
N GLY A 61 7.17 -8.33 -9.99
CA GLY A 61 7.13 -9.20 -8.82
C GLY A 61 8.48 -9.36 -8.12
N VAL A 62 9.51 -8.60 -8.54
CA VAL A 62 10.85 -8.62 -7.97
C VAL A 62 11.12 -7.30 -7.25
N PRO A 63 11.51 -7.32 -5.94
CA PRO A 63 11.81 -6.12 -5.19
C PRO A 63 13.20 -5.54 -5.50
N SER A 64 13.45 -4.30 -5.05
CA SER A 64 14.75 -3.63 -5.19
C SER A 64 15.78 -4.03 -4.11
N PHE A 65 15.34 -4.66 -3.02
CA PHE A 65 16.25 -5.19 -2.01
C PHE A 65 16.73 -6.61 -2.37
N THR A 66 17.85 -7.04 -1.77
CA THR A 66 18.41 -8.36 -1.99
C THR A 66 17.46 -9.46 -1.53
N ILE A 67 17.20 -10.43 -2.41
CA ILE A 67 16.41 -11.63 -2.15
C ILE A 67 17.21 -12.89 -2.46
N GLY A 68 16.82 -14.02 -1.86
CA GLY A 68 17.58 -15.27 -1.94
C GLY A 68 18.82 -15.26 -1.03
N PRO A 69 19.64 -16.31 -1.01
CA PRO A 69 19.37 -17.60 -1.65
C PRO A 69 18.22 -18.35 -0.96
N TRP A 70 17.60 -19.26 -1.71
CA TRP A 70 16.48 -20.08 -1.21
C TRP A 70 16.94 -21.53 -1.02
N GLN A 71 17.08 -21.93 0.22
CA GLN A 71 17.44 -23.31 0.55
C GLN A 71 16.26 -24.26 0.26
N ALA A 72 16.56 -25.47 -0.17
CA ALA A 72 15.55 -26.49 -0.49
C ALA A 72 14.47 -26.06 -1.49
N ASN A 73 14.71 -25.01 -2.29
CA ASN A 73 13.82 -24.54 -3.33
C ASN A 73 14.55 -24.50 -4.68
N PRO A 74 14.10 -25.29 -5.68
CA PRO A 74 14.75 -25.33 -6.99
C PRO A 74 14.44 -24.10 -7.86
N ASN A 75 13.46 -23.28 -7.46
CA ASN A 75 13.02 -22.14 -8.25
C ASN A 75 13.86 -20.89 -7.96
N THR A 76 13.96 -20.01 -8.94
CA THR A 76 14.57 -18.68 -8.82
C THR A 76 13.58 -17.62 -9.28
N ALA A 77 13.66 -16.42 -8.68
CA ALA A 77 12.77 -15.33 -9.04
C ALA A 77 12.93 -14.90 -10.50
N GLN A 78 11.82 -14.63 -11.17
CA GLN A 78 11.75 -14.20 -12.57
C GLN A 78 10.78 -13.04 -12.75
N ASP A 79 10.95 -12.26 -13.82
CA ASP A 79 9.99 -11.22 -14.22
C ASP A 79 8.66 -11.84 -14.61
N GLN A 80 7.64 -11.59 -13.82
CA GLN A 80 6.29 -12.12 -14.00
C GLN A 80 5.43 -11.21 -14.90
N LYS A 81 5.86 -9.97 -15.13
CA LYS A 81 5.10 -8.96 -15.88
C LYS A 81 3.64 -8.85 -15.40
N TYR A 82 3.43 -8.85 -14.11
CA TYR A 82 2.10 -8.77 -13.52
C TYR A 82 1.36 -7.48 -13.89
N VAL A 83 0.06 -7.59 -13.97
CA VAL A 83 -0.88 -6.47 -13.90
C VAL A 83 -1.91 -6.82 -12.86
N PHE A 84 -1.92 -6.13 -11.72
CA PHE A 84 -2.93 -6.28 -10.68
C PHE A 84 -3.95 -5.14 -10.77
N ARG A 85 -5.22 -5.45 -10.51
CA ARG A 85 -6.31 -4.48 -10.44
C ARG A 85 -6.77 -4.28 -9.01
N ILE A 86 -6.76 -3.04 -8.54
CA ILE A 86 -7.16 -2.65 -7.20
C ILE A 86 -8.34 -1.69 -7.30
N PRO A 87 -9.52 -2.01 -6.73
CA PRO A 87 -10.66 -1.10 -6.67
C PRO A 87 -10.31 0.19 -5.90
N ARG A 88 -10.64 1.35 -6.47
CA ARG A 88 -10.40 2.67 -5.85
C ARG A 88 -11.43 3.05 -4.79
N SER A 89 -12.59 2.46 -4.86
CA SER A 89 -13.68 2.67 -3.91
C SER A 89 -14.11 1.31 -3.35
N PRO A 90 -13.33 0.76 -2.42
CA PRO A 90 -13.60 -0.56 -1.87
C PRO A 90 -14.96 -0.61 -1.17
N LYS A 91 -15.69 -1.70 -1.36
CA LYS A 91 -17.03 -1.91 -0.81
C LYS A 91 -17.07 -3.13 0.08
N ILE A 92 -17.82 -3.04 1.17
CA ILE A 92 -18.07 -4.19 2.04
C ILE A 92 -18.90 -5.21 1.27
N LYS A 93 -18.44 -6.46 1.20
CA LYS A 93 -19.24 -7.54 0.65
C LYS A 93 -20.28 -7.97 1.68
N THR A 94 -21.55 -7.90 1.31
CA THR A 94 -22.67 -8.43 2.10
C THR A 94 -22.91 -9.91 1.78
N GLY A 95 -23.52 -10.66 2.70
CA GLY A 95 -23.78 -12.09 2.52
C GLY A 95 -22.50 -12.94 2.59
N THR A 96 -22.45 -13.99 1.77
CA THR A 96 -21.31 -14.94 1.75
C THR A 96 -20.03 -14.24 1.29
N LYS A 97 -19.02 -14.25 2.14
CA LYS A 97 -17.72 -13.66 1.86
C LYS A 97 -16.94 -14.47 0.82
N THR A 98 -16.07 -13.79 0.07
CA THR A 98 -15.14 -14.45 -0.85
C THR A 98 -13.95 -15.00 -0.06
N ALA A 99 -13.71 -16.30 -0.18
CA ALA A 99 -12.54 -16.93 0.45
C ALA A 99 -11.23 -16.42 -0.18
N THR A 100 -10.19 -16.25 0.63
CA THR A 100 -8.82 -16.11 0.15
C THR A 100 -8.39 -17.44 -0.46
N ARG A 101 -8.08 -17.43 -1.77
CA ARG A 101 -7.69 -18.64 -2.52
C ARG A 101 -6.18 -18.90 -2.39
N LEU A 102 -5.72 -20.08 -2.77
CA LEU A 102 -4.29 -20.33 -2.96
C LEU A 102 -3.73 -19.40 -4.04
N GLY A 103 -2.47 -18.99 -3.88
CA GLY A 103 -1.81 -18.02 -4.73
C GLY A 103 -2.05 -16.58 -4.28
N HIS A 104 -2.11 -15.66 -5.23
CA HIS A 104 -2.20 -14.22 -4.95
C HIS A 104 -3.50 -13.86 -4.25
N ILE A 105 -3.41 -13.17 -3.12
CA ILE A 105 -4.57 -12.60 -2.40
C ILE A 105 -4.48 -11.08 -2.26
N ALA A 106 -3.29 -10.52 -2.46
CA ALA A 106 -3.01 -9.09 -2.36
C ALA A 106 -1.64 -8.79 -2.99
N VAL A 107 -1.25 -7.51 -3.00
CA VAL A 107 0.04 -7.06 -3.52
C VAL A 107 0.66 -6.02 -2.62
N TRP A 108 1.96 -6.16 -2.33
CA TRP A 108 2.75 -5.15 -1.61
C TRP A 108 3.01 -3.92 -2.48
N LYS A 109 3.28 -2.78 -1.84
CA LYS A 109 3.58 -1.51 -2.52
C LYS A 109 4.78 -1.55 -3.48
N ASN A 110 5.63 -2.58 -3.39
CA ASN A 110 6.73 -2.85 -4.33
C ASN A 110 6.38 -3.85 -5.44
N GLY A 111 5.12 -4.29 -5.53
CA GLY A 111 4.66 -5.21 -6.57
C GLY A 111 4.90 -6.69 -6.30
N VAL A 112 5.49 -7.05 -5.18
CA VAL A 112 5.61 -8.45 -4.77
C VAL A 112 4.23 -8.95 -4.32
N PRO A 113 3.72 -10.08 -4.85
CA PRO A 113 2.44 -10.62 -4.44
C PRO A 113 2.46 -11.17 -3.00
N ILE A 114 1.33 -11.08 -2.36
CA ILE A 114 1.03 -11.71 -1.07
C ILE A 114 0.24 -12.97 -1.36
N TYR A 115 0.72 -14.09 -0.83
CA TYR A 115 0.02 -15.36 -0.92
C TYR A 115 -0.75 -15.65 0.38
N ASN A 116 -1.76 -16.49 0.27
CA ASN A 116 -2.50 -17.03 1.40
C ASN A 116 -1.55 -17.77 2.35
N PRO A 117 -1.71 -17.67 3.68
CA PRO A 117 -0.95 -18.48 4.63
C PRO A 117 -1.19 -19.99 4.50
N LYS A 118 -2.22 -20.39 3.77
CA LYS A 118 -2.56 -21.78 3.48
C LYS A 118 -1.60 -22.35 2.44
N ASP A 119 -0.85 -23.39 2.83
CA ASP A 119 -0.08 -24.19 1.87
C ASP A 119 -1.02 -24.97 0.91
N ALA A 120 -0.49 -25.32 -0.25
CA ALA A 120 -1.17 -26.17 -1.21
C ALA A 120 -1.48 -27.58 -0.67
N PHE A 121 -0.74 -28.02 0.35
CA PHE A 121 -0.86 -29.35 0.93
C PHE A 121 -1.78 -29.36 2.16
N SER A 122 -2.62 -30.37 2.21
CA SER A 122 -3.38 -30.74 3.41
C SER A 122 -3.01 -32.13 3.87
N TYR A 123 -3.23 -32.44 5.15
CA TYR A 123 -2.98 -33.75 5.70
C TYR A 123 -3.78 -34.82 4.92
N ASN A 124 -3.08 -35.87 4.47
CA ASN A 124 -3.63 -36.93 3.62
C ASN A 124 -4.38 -36.44 2.36
N SER A 125 -4.12 -35.24 1.89
CA SER A 125 -4.80 -34.62 0.74
C SER A 125 -6.35 -34.52 0.87
N LEU A 126 -6.86 -34.50 2.11
CA LEU A 126 -8.31 -34.50 2.38
C LEU A 126 -8.96 -33.12 2.37
N ASN A 127 -8.18 -32.05 2.20
CA ASN A 127 -8.64 -30.67 2.23
C ASN A 127 -9.38 -30.29 3.53
N VAL A 128 -8.95 -30.84 4.66
CA VAL A 128 -9.51 -30.56 5.99
C VAL A 128 -8.47 -29.86 6.85
N TRP A 129 -7.27 -30.40 6.98
CA TRP A 129 -6.16 -29.85 7.79
C TRP A 129 -5.09 -29.32 6.84
N PHE A 130 -5.07 -28.00 6.66
CA PHE A 130 -4.11 -27.35 5.76
C PHE A 130 -2.88 -26.90 6.50
N GLN A 131 -1.71 -27.24 5.96
CA GLN A 131 -0.45 -26.79 6.52
C GLN A 131 -0.37 -25.25 6.49
N ASP A 132 0.22 -24.69 7.54
CA ASP A 132 0.61 -23.29 7.57
C ASP A 132 1.88 -23.11 6.74
N ALA A 133 1.78 -22.38 5.62
CA ALA A 133 2.90 -22.17 4.69
C ALA A 133 4.10 -21.50 5.38
N VAL A 134 3.87 -20.62 6.37
CA VAL A 134 4.94 -19.97 7.12
C VAL A 134 5.78 -20.97 7.92
N LEU A 135 5.18 -22.06 8.37
CA LEU A 135 5.86 -23.12 9.10
C LEU A 135 6.34 -24.25 8.19
N ALA A 136 5.49 -24.70 7.25
CA ALA A 136 5.79 -25.82 6.36
C ALA A 136 6.91 -25.50 5.36
N GLU A 137 6.95 -24.26 4.87
CA GLU A 137 7.89 -23.79 3.86
C GLU A 137 9.08 -22.98 4.44
N ALA A 138 9.19 -22.91 5.78
CA ALA A 138 10.13 -22.05 6.49
C ALA A 138 11.60 -22.18 6.02
N ILE A 139 12.03 -23.40 5.65
CA ILE A 139 13.39 -23.69 5.18
C ILE A 139 13.67 -23.04 3.80
N SER A 140 12.65 -22.77 3.03
CA SER A 140 12.75 -22.21 1.66
C SER A 140 12.70 -20.68 1.61
N PHE A 141 12.41 -20.01 2.72
CA PHE A 141 12.39 -18.55 2.77
C PHE A 141 13.79 -17.95 2.82
N ASP A 142 13.96 -16.84 2.12
CA ASP A 142 15.15 -15.99 2.24
C ASP A 142 15.11 -15.10 3.51
N GLY A 143 16.15 -14.27 3.68
CA GLY A 143 16.24 -13.33 4.80
C GLY A 143 15.13 -12.27 4.86
N CYS A 144 14.35 -12.11 3.80
CA CYS A 144 13.21 -11.20 3.69
C CYS A 144 11.84 -11.88 3.87
N TYR A 145 11.84 -13.19 4.20
CA TYR A 145 10.65 -14.04 4.37
C TYR A 145 9.86 -14.27 3.08
N GLY A 146 10.54 -14.24 1.94
CA GLY A 146 9.96 -14.56 0.65
C GLY A 146 10.67 -15.72 -0.04
N HIS A 147 10.01 -16.33 -1.00
CA HIS A 147 10.55 -17.37 -1.84
C HIS A 147 9.83 -17.46 -3.21
N PRO A 148 10.44 -18.07 -4.24
CA PRO A 148 9.80 -18.25 -5.53
C PRO A 148 9.01 -19.55 -5.59
N ALA A 149 7.74 -19.48 -6.01
CA ALA A 149 6.96 -20.65 -6.44
C ALA A 149 7.38 -21.11 -7.85
N PRO A 150 6.92 -22.30 -8.33
CA PRO A 150 7.15 -22.75 -9.69
C PRO A 150 6.83 -21.69 -10.73
N GLY A 151 7.74 -21.51 -11.72
CA GLY A 151 7.66 -20.42 -12.70
C GLY A 151 8.28 -19.10 -12.20
N GLY A 152 9.01 -19.12 -11.09
CA GLY A 152 9.79 -17.98 -10.60
C GLY A 152 8.95 -16.87 -9.96
N ARG A 153 7.77 -17.20 -9.45
CA ARG A 153 6.85 -16.25 -8.79
C ARG A 153 7.29 -15.98 -7.36
N TYR A 154 8.17 -14.99 -7.16
CA TYR A 154 8.58 -14.56 -5.83
C TYR A 154 7.40 -13.95 -5.07
N HIS A 155 7.18 -14.37 -3.83
CA HIS A 155 6.05 -13.95 -2.99
C HIS A 155 6.37 -14.09 -1.50
N THR A 156 5.47 -13.60 -0.65
CA THR A 156 5.53 -13.76 0.81
C THR A 156 4.20 -14.21 1.36
N HIS A 157 4.22 -14.93 2.50
CA HIS A 157 3.02 -15.36 3.25
C HIS A 157 2.86 -14.59 4.57
N GLN A 158 3.83 -13.80 4.95
CA GLN A 158 3.93 -13.17 6.27
C GLN A 158 4.50 -11.76 6.19
N ASN A 159 4.83 -11.18 7.34
CA ASN A 159 5.42 -9.85 7.45
C ASN A 159 6.55 -9.61 6.42
N PRO A 160 6.44 -8.62 5.52
CA PRO A 160 7.46 -8.33 4.50
C PRO A 160 8.64 -7.57 5.13
N LYS A 161 9.45 -8.25 5.91
CA LYS A 161 10.50 -7.71 6.78
C LYS A 161 11.43 -6.69 6.11
N CYS A 162 11.77 -6.89 4.82
CA CYS A 162 12.68 -6.00 4.09
C CYS A 162 11.97 -4.82 3.39
N LEU A 163 10.63 -4.80 3.39
CA LEU A 163 9.86 -3.76 2.69
C LEU A 163 9.82 -2.44 3.45
N TYR A 164 9.95 -2.46 4.76
CA TYR A 164 9.80 -1.28 5.62
C TYR A 164 10.63 -1.43 6.90
N THR A 165 10.86 -0.30 7.55
CA THR A 165 11.48 -0.29 8.89
C THR A 165 10.40 -0.36 9.96
N LEU A 166 10.55 -1.28 10.89
CA LEU A 166 9.64 -1.42 12.03
C LEU A 166 9.87 -0.25 13.00
N ASP A 167 8.82 0.55 13.23
CA ASP A 167 8.88 1.72 14.11
C ASP A 167 7.60 1.80 14.95
N SER A 168 7.74 1.51 16.24
CA SER A 168 6.62 1.51 17.20
C SER A 168 6.21 2.91 17.68
N SER A 169 6.95 3.94 17.32
CA SER A 169 6.68 5.32 17.75
C SER A 169 5.63 6.03 16.91
N LYS A 170 5.31 5.50 15.72
CA LYS A 170 4.35 6.08 14.79
C LYS A 170 3.44 5.05 14.16
N HIS A 171 2.30 5.52 13.63
CA HIS A 171 1.41 4.67 12.83
C HIS A 171 2.19 4.11 11.63
N SER A 172 2.08 2.80 11.40
CA SER A 172 2.66 2.19 10.20
C SER A 172 2.00 2.76 8.95
N GLY A 173 2.77 3.00 7.90
CA GLY A 173 2.21 3.39 6.61
C GLY A 173 1.56 2.23 5.85
N VAL A 174 0.94 2.55 4.73
CA VAL A 174 0.41 1.56 3.78
C VAL A 174 1.57 0.73 3.22
N LEU A 175 1.47 -0.60 3.37
CA LEU A 175 2.44 -1.56 2.84
C LEU A 175 1.98 -2.22 1.54
N GLY A 176 0.69 -2.20 1.26
CA GLY A 176 0.10 -2.81 0.06
C GLY A 176 -1.42 -2.69 0.04
N TYR A 177 -2.03 -3.37 -0.91
CA TYR A 177 -3.48 -3.42 -1.07
C TYR A 177 -3.97 -4.84 -1.32
N SER A 178 -5.07 -5.17 -0.70
CA SER A 178 -5.84 -6.38 -0.96
C SER A 178 -6.65 -6.24 -2.27
N PHE A 179 -7.01 -7.35 -2.89
CA PHE A 179 -7.78 -7.34 -4.14
C PHE A 179 -9.25 -6.90 -3.99
N ASP A 180 -9.71 -6.68 -2.78
CA ASP A 180 -10.97 -5.99 -2.48
C ASP A 180 -10.80 -4.45 -2.35
N GLY A 181 -9.58 -3.94 -2.58
CA GLY A 181 -9.26 -2.52 -2.59
C GLY A 181 -8.90 -1.92 -1.23
N PHE A 182 -9.05 -2.68 -0.14
CA PHE A 182 -8.69 -2.18 1.18
C PHE A 182 -7.17 -2.19 1.40
N PRO A 183 -6.62 -1.14 2.04
CA PRO A 183 -5.19 -1.06 2.33
C PRO A 183 -4.75 -2.10 3.37
N ILE A 184 -3.48 -2.48 3.27
CA ILE A 184 -2.78 -3.32 4.23
C ILE A 184 -1.73 -2.46 4.92
N TYR A 185 -1.85 -2.30 6.22
CA TYR A 185 -0.91 -1.55 7.06
C TYR A 185 0.10 -2.47 7.73
N GLY A 186 1.21 -1.90 8.15
CA GLY A 186 2.11 -2.57 9.07
C GLY A 186 1.50 -2.74 10.48
N PRO A 187 2.28 -3.27 11.44
CA PRO A 187 1.74 -3.76 12.71
C PRO A 187 1.38 -2.69 13.74
N PHE A 188 1.70 -1.41 13.51
CA PHE A 188 1.41 -0.35 14.47
C PHE A 188 0.32 0.59 13.96
N GLY A 189 -0.70 0.82 14.77
CA GLY A 189 -1.83 1.70 14.47
C GLY A 189 -2.25 2.54 15.66
N TYR A 190 -3.19 3.45 15.49
CA TYR A 190 -3.78 4.16 16.60
C TYR A 190 -4.52 3.19 17.53
N LYS A 191 -4.41 3.38 18.85
CA LYS A 191 -5.10 2.53 19.83
C LYS A 191 -6.61 2.56 19.61
N ASN A 192 -7.20 3.73 19.46
CA ASN A 192 -8.61 3.91 19.21
C ASN A 192 -8.90 4.08 17.72
N SER A 193 -10.08 3.64 17.27
CA SER A 193 -10.50 3.72 15.87
C SER A 193 -10.73 5.16 15.37
N ASP A 194 -10.92 6.12 16.27
CA ASP A 194 -11.06 7.54 15.97
C ASP A 194 -9.73 8.28 15.74
N GLY A 195 -8.59 7.58 15.81
CA GLY A 195 -7.25 8.14 15.66
C GLY A 195 -6.63 8.66 16.96
N THR A 196 -7.26 8.42 18.11
CA THR A 196 -6.76 8.85 19.43
C THR A 196 -6.10 7.71 20.21
N GLY A 197 -5.58 8.00 21.41
CA GLY A 197 -5.05 7.01 22.35
C GLY A 197 -3.60 6.58 22.09
N GLY A 198 -2.89 7.26 21.17
CA GLY A 198 -1.50 6.97 20.84
C GLY A 198 -1.33 5.76 19.93
N ILE A 199 -0.08 5.35 19.72
CA ILE A 199 0.28 4.23 18.85
C ILE A 199 0.40 2.95 19.65
N THR A 200 -0.12 1.85 19.10
CA THR A 200 -0.01 0.52 19.68
C THR A 200 0.16 -0.54 18.61
N ARG A 201 0.70 -1.70 19.01
CA ARG A 201 0.77 -2.88 18.14
C ARG A 201 -0.62 -3.48 17.99
N MET A 202 -1.07 -3.64 16.74
CA MET A 202 -2.33 -4.31 16.40
C MET A 202 -2.20 -5.81 16.65
N LYS A 203 -2.99 -6.33 17.57
CA LYS A 203 -2.99 -7.73 17.96
C LYS A 203 -4.04 -8.49 17.16
N THR A 204 -3.65 -9.65 16.65
CA THR A 204 -4.61 -10.59 16.08
C THR A 204 -5.61 -11.09 17.13
N SER A 205 -6.83 -11.36 16.71
CA SER A 205 -7.82 -12.05 17.55
C SER A 205 -7.85 -13.57 17.31
N TYR A 206 -6.89 -14.08 16.56
CA TYR A 206 -6.67 -15.52 16.44
C TYR A 206 -5.73 -16.02 17.53
N LYS A 207 -6.03 -17.19 18.06
CA LYS A 207 -5.24 -17.89 19.08
C LYS A 207 -5.19 -19.38 18.77
N LEU A 208 -4.18 -20.06 19.29
CA LEU A 208 -4.14 -21.52 19.27
C LEU A 208 -5.31 -22.08 20.08
N ARG A 209 -5.94 -23.08 19.54
CA ARG A 209 -6.98 -23.88 20.23
C ARG A 209 -6.37 -24.65 21.38
N VAL A 210 -7.14 -24.86 22.43
CA VAL A 210 -6.75 -25.74 23.54
C VAL A 210 -7.30 -27.12 23.24
N ILE A 211 -6.54 -27.92 22.51
CA ILE A 211 -6.91 -29.26 22.07
C ILE A 211 -5.77 -30.25 22.33
N SER A 212 -6.13 -31.49 22.65
CA SER A 212 -5.20 -32.61 22.79
C SER A 212 -5.07 -33.44 21.52
N ASP A 213 -6.02 -33.32 20.61
CA ASP A 213 -6.09 -34.05 19.35
C ASP A 213 -6.78 -33.19 18.28
N ARG A 214 -6.77 -33.68 17.03
CA ARG A 214 -7.35 -33.00 15.87
C ARG A 214 -8.57 -33.73 15.35
N THR A 215 -9.56 -33.96 16.23
CA THR A 215 -10.82 -34.65 15.91
C THR A 215 -11.98 -33.68 15.65
N THR A 216 -11.77 -32.39 15.96
CA THR A 216 -12.76 -31.32 15.76
C THR A 216 -12.14 -30.12 15.05
N LEU A 217 -12.95 -29.33 14.34
CA LEU A 217 -12.58 -28.01 13.84
C LEU A 217 -12.95 -26.90 14.85
N ALA A 218 -12.47 -25.68 14.58
CA ALA A 218 -12.90 -24.50 15.32
C ALA A 218 -14.44 -24.35 15.27
N GLY A 219 -15.06 -23.91 16.37
CA GLY A 219 -16.51 -23.86 16.50
C GLY A 219 -17.15 -25.20 16.88
N GLY A 220 -16.35 -26.24 17.20
CA GLY A 220 -16.85 -27.51 17.77
C GLY A 220 -17.37 -28.52 16.73
N THR A 221 -17.17 -28.29 15.43
CA THR A 221 -17.56 -29.27 14.41
C THR A 221 -16.75 -30.57 14.57
N THR A 222 -17.43 -31.66 14.92
CA THR A 222 -16.81 -32.99 15.03
C THR A 222 -16.58 -33.58 13.64
N LEU A 223 -15.38 -34.09 13.40
CA LEU A 223 -14.99 -34.71 12.14
C LEU A 223 -15.29 -36.23 12.13
N GLN A 224 -15.37 -36.82 10.96
CA GLN A 224 -15.36 -38.26 10.83
C GLN A 224 -13.95 -38.83 11.04
N PRO A 225 -13.78 -40.08 11.50
CA PRO A 225 -12.44 -40.63 11.77
C PRO A 225 -11.45 -40.56 10.62
N ASN A 226 -11.93 -40.67 9.39
CA ASN A 226 -11.10 -40.52 8.19
C ASN A 226 -10.70 -39.06 7.87
N GLN A 227 -11.26 -38.10 8.57
CA GLN A 227 -10.96 -36.65 8.44
C GLN A 227 -10.12 -36.11 9.60
N TYR A 228 -9.79 -36.96 10.58
CA TYR A 228 -8.95 -36.52 11.70
C TYR A 228 -7.59 -36.06 11.22
N GLY A 229 -7.08 -35.01 11.85
CA GLY A 229 -5.72 -34.54 11.63
C GLY A 229 -4.69 -35.45 12.31
N PRO A 230 -3.40 -35.24 12.04
CA PRO A 230 -2.35 -36.03 12.66
C PRO A 230 -2.26 -35.75 14.14
N THR A 231 -1.77 -36.74 14.90
CA THR A 231 -1.47 -36.59 16.33
C THR A 231 -0.54 -35.40 16.56
N ILE A 232 -0.83 -34.59 17.57
CA ILE A 232 0.04 -33.47 17.98
C ILE A 232 1.36 -34.08 18.49
N SER A 233 2.45 -33.68 17.87
CA SER A 233 3.79 -34.24 18.10
C SER A 233 4.89 -33.22 17.73
N THR A 234 6.14 -33.59 17.87
CA THR A 234 7.27 -32.77 17.40
C THR A 234 7.28 -32.59 15.89
N THR A 235 6.74 -33.55 15.11
CA THR A 235 6.61 -33.45 13.65
C THR A 235 5.44 -32.57 13.26
N TYR A 236 4.35 -32.64 13.97
CA TYR A 236 3.12 -31.88 13.74
C TYR A 236 2.71 -31.12 15.02
N PRO A 237 3.50 -30.13 15.44
CA PRO A 237 3.21 -29.37 16.65
C PRO A 237 1.88 -28.64 16.52
N LEU A 238 1.28 -28.28 17.64
CA LEU A 238 0.10 -27.41 17.64
C LEU A 238 0.46 -26.06 17.00
N GLY A 239 -0.37 -25.61 16.06
CA GLY A 239 -0.13 -24.44 15.23
C GLY A 239 0.45 -24.77 13.83
N PHE A 240 0.78 -26.03 13.55
CA PHE A 240 1.28 -26.44 12.22
C PHE A 240 0.20 -26.44 11.15
N TYR A 241 -1.07 -26.54 11.54
CA TYR A 241 -2.21 -26.46 10.64
C TYR A 241 -3.02 -25.21 10.93
N LEU A 242 -3.61 -24.60 9.89
CA LEU A 242 -4.44 -23.40 10.03
C LEU A 242 -5.63 -23.66 10.96
N GLU A 243 -6.16 -24.89 10.95
CA GLU A 243 -7.30 -25.33 11.76
C GLU A 243 -6.92 -25.56 13.23
N ASP A 244 -5.65 -25.47 13.58
CA ASP A 244 -5.19 -25.41 14.97
C ASP A 244 -5.50 -24.06 15.64
N TYR A 245 -5.88 -23.04 14.83
CA TYR A 245 -6.23 -21.72 15.32
C TYR A 245 -7.74 -21.51 15.34
N GLU A 246 -8.19 -20.67 16.24
CA GLU A 246 -9.56 -20.19 16.30
C GLU A 246 -9.61 -18.67 16.47
N PHE A 247 -10.63 -18.07 15.87
CA PHE A 247 -10.95 -16.67 16.12
C PHE A 247 -11.65 -16.55 17.50
N ALA A 248 -11.19 -15.63 18.33
CA ALA A 248 -11.78 -15.34 19.62
C ALA A 248 -12.08 -13.83 19.69
N GLN A 249 -13.36 -13.47 19.61
CA GLN A 249 -13.78 -12.08 19.65
C GLN A 249 -13.23 -11.38 20.88
N SER A 250 -12.70 -10.16 20.70
CA SER A 250 -12.11 -9.33 21.78
C SER A 250 -10.83 -9.90 22.40
N TYR A 251 -10.21 -10.93 21.82
CA TYR A 251 -8.90 -11.42 22.26
C TYR A 251 -7.77 -10.48 21.81
N GLY A 252 -7.92 -9.85 20.64
CA GLY A 252 -7.04 -8.84 20.08
C GLY A 252 -7.79 -7.59 19.65
N ASP A 253 -7.17 -6.82 18.77
CA ASP A 253 -7.65 -5.53 18.26
C ASP A 253 -8.34 -5.66 16.90
N LEU A 254 -8.15 -6.81 16.20
CA LEU A 254 -8.57 -7.05 14.84
C LEU A 254 -9.73 -8.03 14.78
N ASP A 255 -10.55 -7.91 13.75
CA ASP A 255 -11.71 -8.75 13.50
C ASP A 255 -11.36 -10.13 12.89
N VAL A 256 -12.37 -10.88 12.48
CA VAL A 256 -12.22 -12.22 11.87
C VAL A 256 -11.52 -12.20 10.50
N TYR A 257 -11.39 -11.06 9.87
CA TYR A 257 -10.64 -10.89 8.61
C TYR A 257 -9.20 -10.42 8.84
N ASN A 258 -8.79 -10.22 10.07
CA ASN A 258 -7.53 -9.62 10.51
C ASN A 258 -7.39 -8.14 10.14
N GLY A 259 -8.49 -7.41 10.24
CA GLY A 259 -8.59 -5.99 9.96
C GLY A 259 -9.45 -5.26 10.98
N ARG A 260 -9.60 -3.98 10.76
CA ARG A 260 -10.54 -3.12 11.51
C ARG A 260 -10.85 -1.84 10.75
N PHE A 261 -11.97 -1.21 11.05
CA PHE A 261 -12.24 0.16 10.60
C PHE A 261 -11.59 1.16 11.57
N ALA A 262 -10.74 2.05 11.06
CA ALA A 262 -10.09 3.09 11.87
C ALA A 262 -9.66 4.28 11.00
N LYS A 263 -9.47 5.44 11.63
CA LYS A 263 -8.71 6.55 11.03
C LYS A 263 -7.24 6.17 10.94
N THR A 264 -6.60 6.63 9.88
CA THR A 264 -5.16 6.48 9.64
C THR A 264 -4.59 7.80 9.13
N PRO A 265 -3.27 7.98 9.09
CA PRO A 265 -2.68 9.19 8.50
C PRO A 265 -3.11 9.44 7.05
N GLU A 266 -3.23 8.37 6.24
CA GLU A 266 -3.61 8.45 4.83
C GLU A 266 -5.14 8.55 4.63
N TYR A 267 -5.93 8.08 5.59
CA TYR A 267 -7.40 8.09 5.55
C TYR A 267 -7.98 8.72 6.83
N PRO A 268 -7.94 10.05 6.96
CA PRO A 268 -8.34 10.77 8.19
C PRO A 268 -9.85 10.66 8.51
N ASN A 269 -10.67 10.29 7.52
CA ASN A 269 -12.10 10.02 7.71
C ASN A 269 -12.39 8.58 8.12
N GLY A 270 -11.35 7.73 8.19
CA GLY A 270 -11.45 6.31 8.48
C GLY A 270 -11.63 5.45 7.24
N ILE A 271 -11.05 4.27 7.29
CA ILE A 271 -11.19 3.20 6.30
C ILE A 271 -11.09 1.86 7.02
N TYR A 272 -11.68 0.82 6.45
CA TYR A 272 -11.34 -0.54 6.86
C TYR A 272 -9.94 -0.89 6.33
N ALA A 273 -9.11 -1.50 7.14
CA ALA A 273 -7.75 -1.87 6.78
C ALA A 273 -7.36 -3.21 7.38
N TYR A 274 -6.63 -4.02 6.61
CA TYR A 274 -5.93 -5.20 7.11
C TYR A 274 -4.62 -4.79 7.77
N HIS A 275 -4.12 -5.61 8.68
CA HIS A 275 -2.86 -5.35 9.37
C HIS A 275 -1.92 -6.55 9.32
N VAL A 276 -0.65 -6.28 9.06
CA VAL A 276 0.40 -7.26 9.36
C VAL A 276 0.42 -7.51 10.87
N THR A 277 0.38 -8.78 11.27
CA THR A 277 0.40 -9.14 12.70
C THR A 277 1.74 -9.74 13.10
N ILE A 278 2.30 -9.22 14.18
CA ILE A 278 3.56 -9.65 14.79
C ILE A 278 3.41 -9.74 16.31
N SER A 279 4.22 -10.59 16.93
CA SER A 279 4.35 -10.68 18.39
C SER A 279 5.05 -9.46 18.99
N SER A 280 5.11 -9.39 20.31
CA SER A 280 5.90 -8.39 21.03
C SER A 280 7.40 -8.48 20.73
N THR A 281 7.88 -9.61 20.23
CA THR A 281 9.26 -9.84 19.82
C THR A 281 9.51 -9.62 18.33
N GLY A 282 8.49 -9.19 17.57
CA GLY A 282 8.59 -8.91 16.14
C GLY A 282 8.44 -10.14 15.23
N LYS A 283 8.15 -11.34 15.78
CA LYS A 283 7.86 -12.52 14.96
C LYS A 283 6.46 -12.42 14.36
N SER A 284 6.29 -12.88 13.12
CA SER A 284 4.98 -12.94 12.47
C SER A 284 4.00 -13.81 13.28
N GLU A 285 2.77 -13.34 13.45
CA GLU A 285 1.68 -14.04 14.16
C GLU A 285 0.53 -14.34 13.21
N PHE A 286 -0.01 -15.57 13.31
CA PHE A 286 -1.17 -15.99 12.53
C PHE A 286 -2.38 -15.03 12.72
N PRO A 287 -3.11 -14.65 11.67
CA PRO A 287 -3.03 -15.09 10.27
C PRO A 287 -2.08 -14.23 9.41
N TYR A 288 -1.10 -13.60 9.99
CA TYR A 288 0.00 -12.83 9.40
C TYR A 288 -0.41 -11.53 8.72
N ILE A 289 -1.40 -11.56 7.81
CA ILE A 289 -1.84 -10.40 7.01
C ILE A 289 -3.36 -10.42 6.87
N MET A 290 -3.90 -11.47 6.28
CA MET A 290 -5.32 -11.65 6.01
C MET A 290 -5.75 -13.06 6.42
N ALA A 291 -6.96 -13.18 6.97
CA ALA A 291 -7.54 -14.47 7.34
C ALA A 291 -8.19 -15.17 6.12
N ALA A 292 -9.01 -16.19 6.39
CA ALA A 292 -9.57 -17.08 5.38
C ALA A 292 -10.51 -16.39 4.36
N ASN A 293 -10.99 -15.18 4.62
CA ASN A 293 -11.93 -14.47 3.76
C ASN A 293 -11.57 -13.00 3.60
N TYR A 294 -11.95 -12.43 2.46
CA TYR A 294 -11.92 -10.98 2.25
C TYR A 294 -13.08 -10.29 3.00
N TYR A 295 -12.83 -9.08 3.45
CA TYR A 295 -13.85 -8.21 4.01
C TYR A 295 -14.78 -7.64 2.94
N GLY A 296 -14.21 -7.22 1.80
CA GLY A 296 -14.88 -6.50 0.72
C GLY A 296 -15.22 -7.33 -0.52
N GLU A 297 -15.75 -6.62 -1.52
CA GLU A 297 -15.97 -7.12 -2.87
C GLU A 297 -14.64 -7.23 -3.61
N VAL A 298 -14.33 -8.39 -4.17
CA VAL A 298 -12.99 -8.71 -4.71
C VAL A 298 -12.94 -8.54 -6.22
N ALA A 299 -11.84 -7.99 -6.71
CA ALA A 299 -11.47 -8.03 -8.12
C ALA A 299 -10.93 -9.43 -8.47
N GLU A 300 -11.82 -10.37 -8.80
CA GLU A 300 -11.51 -11.80 -8.95
C GLU A 300 -10.63 -12.13 -10.17
N ASP A 301 -10.48 -11.23 -11.13
CA ASP A 301 -9.57 -11.33 -12.27
C ASP A 301 -8.08 -11.27 -11.88
N ASN A 302 -7.77 -10.88 -10.64
CA ASN A 302 -6.42 -11.01 -10.07
C ASN A 302 -6.07 -12.46 -9.69
N PHE A 303 -7.04 -13.36 -9.56
CA PHE A 303 -6.78 -14.73 -9.15
C PHE A 303 -6.12 -15.54 -10.26
N GLY A 304 -5.13 -16.34 -9.88
CA GLY A 304 -4.39 -17.20 -10.79
C GLY A 304 -3.08 -16.57 -11.31
N PRO A 305 -2.35 -17.29 -12.16
CA PRO A 305 -1.03 -16.87 -12.62
C PRO A 305 -1.06 -15.86 -13.77
N GLY A 306 -2.25 -15.46 -14.22
CA GLY A 306 -2.43 -14.58 -15.37
C GLY A 306 -2.20 -13.10 -15.02
N ARG A 307 -2.35 -12.27 -16.05
CA ARG A 307 -2.35 -10.81 -15.93
C ARG A 307 -3.77 -10.31 -16.10
N VAL A 308 -4.15 -9.34 -15.31
CA VAL A 308 -5.39 -8.61 -15.56
C VAL A 308 -5.29 -7.89 -16.91
N THR A 309 -6.32 -8.01 -17.74
CA THR A 309 -6.43 -7.26 -18.99
C THR A 309 -7.14 -5.93 -18.70
N ILE A 310 -6.51 -4.82 -19.06
CA ILE A 310 -7.11 -3.49 -18.95
C ILE A 310 -8.08 -3.30 -20.10
N THR A 311 -9.38 -3.22 -19.80
CA THR A 311 -10.46 -3.12 -20.81
C THR A 311 -11.17 -1.77 -20.81
N GLU A 312 -10.72 -0.84 -19.96
CA GLU A 312 -11.29 0.51 -19.80
C GLU A 312 -10.24 1.59 -20.11
N PRO A 313 -10.64 2.81 -20.48
CA PRO A 313 -9.72 3.93 -20.63
C PRO A 313 -9.00 4.23 -19.31
N VAL A 314 -7.68 4.36 -19.37
CA VAL A 314 -6.84 4.63 -18.20
C VAL A 314 -5.88 5.78 -18.44
N SER A 315 -5.59 6.54 -17.39
CA SER A 315 -4.49 7.49 -17.31
C SER A 315 -3.29 6.81 -16.65
N THR A 316 -2.09 7.26 -16.98
CA THR A 316 -0.87 6.83 -16.25
C THR A 316 -0.64 7.79 -15.09
N TYR A 317 -0.44 7.25 -13.90
CA TYR A 317 -0.06 8.02 -12.73
C TYR A 317 1.43 8.31 -12.79
N THR A 318 1.78 9.57 -12.74
CA THR A 318 3.16 10.04 -12.60
C THR A 318 3.32 10.59 -11.18
N PRO A 319 4.14 9.95 -10.33
CA PRO A 319 4.39 10.48 -8.99
C PRO A 319 4.98 11.89 -9.09
N LEU A 320 4.59 12.76 -8.18
CA LEU A 320 5.32 14.00 -8.00
C LEU A 320 6.74 13.63 -7.52
N THR A 321 7.70 13.66 -8.44
CA THR A 321 9.09 13.36 -8.09
C THR A 321 9.66 14.56 -7.36
N PHE A 322 9.75 14.44 -6.03
CA PHE A 322 10.61 15.33 -5.25
C PHE A 322 12.05 14.82 -5.42
N VAL A 323 12.85 15.53 -6.18
CA VAL A 323 14.29 15.26 -6.18
C VAL A 323 14.79 15.68 -4.79
N THR A 324 15.25 14.70 -4.01
CA THR A 324 16.02 15.00 -2.80
C THR A 324 17.24 15.83 -3.21
N PRO A 325 17.59 16.86 -2.44
CA PRO A 325 18.79 17.67 -2.73
C PRO A 325 20.00 16.75 -2.85
N SER A 326 20.89 17.06 -3.77
CA SER A 326 22.21 16.43 -3.81
C SER A 326 22.87 16.66 -2.45
N ILE A 327 23.29 15.59 -1.78
CA ILE A 327 23.97 15.71 -0.49
C ILE A 327 25.25 16.52 -0.71
N GLY A 328 25.30 17.76 -0.20
CA GLY A 328 26.50 18.62 -0.21
C GLY A 328 26.34 20.06 -0.71
N GLU A 329 25.23 20.41 -1.40
CA GLU A 329 24.99 21.81 -1.78
C GLU A 329 23.90 22.44 -0.90
N VAL A 330 24.26 23.46 -0.15
CA VAL A 330 23.31 24.26 0.65
C VAL A 330 22.80 25.40 -0.23
N ALA A 331 21.49 25.43 -0.44
CA ALA A 331 20.84 26.57 -1.10
C ALA A 331 21.08 27.83 -0.25
N THR A 332 21.54 28.91 -0.87
CA THR A 332 21.86 30.16 -0.17
C THR A 332 20.79 31.24 -0.29
N ILE A 333 19.87 31.07 -1.25
CA ILE A 333 18.78 32.01 -1.51
C ILE A 333 17.48 31.23 -1.76
N PHE A 334 16.34 31.89 -1.52
CA PHE A 334 15.03 31.40 -1.96
C PHE A 334 14.83 31.79 -3.42
N GLU A 335 14.61 30.81 -4.31
CA GLU A 335 14.46 31.08 -5.74
C GLU A 335 13.50 30.07 -6.38
N LEU A 336 12.58 30.57 -7.21
CA LEU A 336 11.74 29.80 -8.11
C LEU A 336 12.32 29.92 -9.54
N ASN A 337 12.82 28.84 -10.07
CA ASN A 337 13.43 28.82 -11.39
C ASN A 337 12.39 28.62 -12.49
N GLN A 338 12.68 29.13 -13.69
CA GLN A 338 11.83 28.93 -14.86
C GLN A 338 11.62 27.42 -15.11
N ASN A 339 10.36 27.02 -15.32
CA ASN A 339 10.04 25.63 -15.64
C ASN A 339 10.67 25.22 -16.99
N TYR A 340 11.04 23.95 -17.08
CA TYR A 340 11.61 23.41 -18.32
C TYR A 340 10.98 22.04 -18.65
N PRO A 341 10.55 21.87 -19.93
CA PRO A 341 10.47 22.87 -21.01
C PRO A 341 9.42 23.98 -20.74
N ASN A 342 9.59 25.13 -21.37
CA ASN A 342 8.59 26.22 -21.43
C ASN A 342 8.73 26.92 -22.80
N PRO A 343 7.74 26.86 -23.72
CA PRO A 343 6.44 26.17 -23.58
C PRO A 343 6.58 24.66 -23.37
N PHE A 344 5.56 24.01 -22.76
CA PHE A 344 5.55 22.58 -22.48
C PHE A 344 4.36 21.84 -23.10
N ASN A 345 4.50 20.53 -23.34
CA ASN A 345 3.46 19.65 -23.91
C ASN A 345 3.64 18.20 -23.45
N PRO A 346 2.72 17.61 -22.68
CA PRO A 346 1.86 18.27 -21.72
C PRO A 346 2.54 18.48 -20.35
N SER A 347 3.81 18.03 -20.20
CA SER A 347 4.53 17.99 -18.92
C SER A 347 5.71 18.95 -18.88
N THR A 348 5.99 19.48 -17.68
CA THR A 348 7.14 20.33 -17.39
C THR A 348 7.65 20.12 -15.98
N ILE A 349 8.91 20.50 -15.72
CA ILE A 349 9.52 20.47 -14.39
C ILE A 349 9.60 21.89 -13.85
N ILE A 350 9.10 22.09 -12.61
CA ILE A 350 9.23 23.33 -11.85
C ILE A 350 10.30 23.09 -10.79
N SER A 351 11.33 23.93 -10.78
CA SER A 351 12.43 23.84 -9.80
C SER A 351 12.49 25.07 -8.89
N TYR A 352 12.85 24.87 -7.64
CA TYR A 352 13.05 25.93 -6.65
C TYR A 352 14.06 25.51 -5.60
N GLN A 353 14.56 26.48 -4.84
CA GLN A 353 15.51 26.24 -3.75
C GLN A 353 15.10 26.98 -2.48
N LEU A 354 15.42 26.35 -1.35
CA LEU A 354 15.13 26.85 0.01
C LEU A 354 16.42 27.02 0.79
N PRO A 355 16.75 28.22 1.30
CA PRO A 355 17.95 28.42 2.11
C PRO A 355 17.80 27.92 3.54
N ILE A 356 16.58 27.78 4.03
CA ILE A 356 16.24 27.33 5.40
C ILE A 356 15.02 26.40 5.33
N ASN A 357 14.83 25.59 6.38
CA ASN A 357 13.63 24.78 6.55
C ASN A 357 12.40 25.68 6.61
N SER A 358 11.41 25.43 5.74
CA SER A 358 10.25 26.29 5.57
C SER A 358 8.99 25.51 5.28
N PHE A 359 7.83 26.05 5.66
CA PHE A 359 6.57 25.56 5.14
C PHE A 359 6.39 26.09 3.71
N VAL A 360 6.27 25.19 2.74
CA VAL A 360 6.18 25.51 1.31
C VAL A 360 4.78 25.23 0.78
N SER A 361 4.21 26.24 0.11
CA SER A 361 2.99 26.13 -0.71
C SER A 361 3.33 26.46 -2.16
N LEU A 362 3.28 25.46 -3.05
CA LEU A 362 3.52 25.61 -4.50
C LEU A 362 2.22 25.28 -5.25
N LYS A 363 1.69 26.26 -6.00
CA LYS A 363 0.39 26.18 -6.64
C LYS A 363 0.40 26.69 -8.08
N ILE A 364 -0.54 26.16 -8.88
CA ILE A 364 -0.80 26.58 -10.26
C ILE A 364 -2.14 27.32 -10.30
N TYR A 365 -2.15 28.45 -11.00
CA TYR A 365 -3.34 29.26 -11.21
C TYR A 365 -3.57 29.51 -12.70
N ASP A 366 -4.81 29.71 -13.09
CA ASP A 366 -5.13 30.30 -14.39
C ASP A 366 -4.89 31.82 -14.38
N VAL A 367 -5.06 32.44 -15.55
CA VAL A 367 -4.86 33.90 -15.73
C VAL A 367 -5.88 34.75 -14.98
N LEU A 368 -6.98 34.16 -14.50
CA LEU A 368 -8.01 34.84 -13.70
C LEU A 368 -7.73 34.71 -12.19
N GLY A 369 -6.64 34.03 -11.81
CA GLY A 369 -6.27 33.80 -10.42
C GLY A 369 -7.01 32.64 -9.75
N LYS A 370 -7.72 31.80 -10.50
CA LYS A 370 -8.34 30.58 -9.98
C LYS A 370 -7.26 29.51 -9.78
N GLU A 371 -7.21 28.93 -8.59
CA GLU A 371 -6.34 27.80 -8.32
C GLU A 371 -6.74 26.58 -9.16
N ILE A 372 -5.79 26.05 -9.91
CA ILE A 372 -5.93 24.87 -10.77
C ILE A 372 -5.41 23.63 -10.07
N LYS A 373 -4.24 23.75 -9.41
CA LYS A 373 -3.62 22.61 -8.74
C LYS A 373 -2.66 23.08 -7.63
N THR A 374 -2.69 22.42 -6.47
CA THR A 374 -1.62 22.51 -5.48
C THR A 374 -0.60 21.41 -5.75
N LEU A 375 0.68 21.76 -5.91
CA LEU A 375 1.77 20.84 -6.16
C LEU A 375 2.53 20.48 -4.89
N VAL A 376 2.73 21.44 -3.98
CA VAL A 376 3.39 21.25 -2.69
C VAL A 376 2.61 22.02 -1.62
N ASN A 377 2.45 21.42 -0.42
CA ASN A 377 1.86 22.10 0.74
C ASN A 377 2.32 21.41 2.03
N LYS A 378 3.60 21.59 2.39
CA LYS A 378 4.22 20.91 3.53
C LYS A 378 5.52 21.59 3.99
N ASN A 379 6.00 21.22 5.20
CA ASN A 379 7.34 21.55 5.63
C ASN A 379 8.38 20.83 4.76
N GLN A 380 9.40 21.55 4.35
CA GLN A 380 10.55 21.05 3.60
C GLN A 380 11.86 21.59 4.22
N ASP A 381 12.89 20.78 4.21
CA ASP A 381 14.22 21.16 4.68
C ASP A 381 14.90 22.11 3.70
N ALA A 382 15.96 22.80 4.12
CA ALA A 382 16.81 23.58 3.23
C ALA A 382 17.36 22.71 2.11
N GLY A 383 17.34 23.19 0.86
CA GLY A 383 17.80 22.40 -0.28
C GLY A 383 17.20 22.81 -1.63
N TYR A 384 17.49 22.01 -2.67
CA TYR A 384 17.00 22.17 -4.04
C TYR A 384 15.88 21.20 -4.33
N TYR A 385 14.83 21.66 -5.00
CA TYR A 385 13.62 20.88 -5.27
C TYR A 385 13.24 20.93 -6.74
N LYS A 386 12.69 19.83 -7.25
CA LYS A 386 12.05 19.73 -8.56
C LYS A 386 10.70 19.08 -8.42
N VAL A 387 9.71 19.60 -9.13
CA VAL A 387 8.33 19.13 -9.10
C VAL A 387 7.83 19.01 -10.53
N ASP A 388 7.37 17.82 -10.91
CA ASP A 388 6.73 17.60 -12.20
C ASP A 388 5.31 18.15 -12.21
N PHE A 389 4.97 18.83 -13.31
CA PHE A 389 3.62 19.30 -13.56
C PHE A 389 3.12 18.75 -14.89
N ASP A 390 2.03 17.99 -14.84
CA ASP A 390 1.29 17.48 -15.99
C ASP A 390 0.03 18.31 -16.22
N GLY A 391 -0.03 18.98 -17.38
CA GLY A 391 -1.15 19.76 -17.87
C GLY A 391 -2.03 19.03 -18.87
N SER A 392 -1.97 17.68 -18.97
CA SER A 392 -2.72 16.90 -19.97
C SER A 392 -4.24 17.15 -19.93
N ASN A 393 -4.81 17.48 -18.76
CA ASN A 393 -6.22 17.78 -18.59
C ASN A 393 -6.57 19.27 -18.69
N LEU A 394 -5.59 20.13 -19.00
CA LEU A 394 -5.77 21.57 -19.14
C LEU A 394 -5.84 21.97 -20.61
N GLN A 395 -6.42 23.13 -20.91
CA GLN A 395 -6.39 23.71 -22.25
C GLN A 395 -5.03 24.38 -22.52
N SER A 396 -4.64 24.46 -23.81
CA SER A 396 -3.48 25.28 -24.21
C SER A 396 -3.67 26.71 -23.72
N GLY A 397 -2.65 27.30 -23.12
CA GLY A 397 -2.74 28.63 -22.54
C GLY A 397 -1.61 28.96 -21.57
N VAL A 398 -1.73 30.15 -20.96
CA VAL A 398 -0.79 30.64 -19.94
C VAL A 398 -1.34 30.32 -18.56
N TYR A 399 -0.48 29.84 -17.69
CA TYR A 399 -0.75 29.55 -16.27
C TYR A 399 0.30 30.27 -15.42
N ILE A 400 -0.02 30.50 -14.14
CA ILE A 400 0.87 31.11 -13.16
C ILE A 400 1.25 30.05 -12.12
N VAL A 401 2.53 29.86 -11.93
CA VAL A 401 3.09 29.13 -10.79
C VAL A 401 3.37 30.12 -9.68
N ARG A 402 2.86 29.87 -8.48
CA ARG A 402 3.13 30.66 -7.28
C ARG A 402 3.67 29.75 -6.18
N ILE A 403 4.81 30.12 -5.63
CA ILE A 403 5.42 29.48 -4.46
C ILE A 403 5.44 30.45 -3.29
N GLU A 404 5.03 29.97 -2.14
CA GLU A 404 5.14 30.66 -0.85
C GLU A 404 6.00 29.81 0.08
N ALA A 405 7.03 30.40 0.67
CA ALA A 405 7.85 29.78 1.70
C ALA A 405 7.98 30.76 2.86
N ASP A 406 7.37 30.43 3.99
CA ASP A 406 7.22 31.32 5.16
C ASP A 406 6.60 32.72 4.76
N LYS A 407 7.44 33.75 4.72
CA LYS A 407 7.03 35.11 4.38
C LYS A 407 7.40 35.55 2.96
N THR A 408 8.02 34.67 2.19
CA THR A 408 8.50 34.98 0.83
C THR A 408 7.59 34.35 -0.21
N VAL A 409 7.24 35.13 -1.23
CA VAL A 409 6.40 34.69 -2.35
C VAL A 409 7.13 34.96 -3.66
N GLN A 410 7.12 33.99 -4.56
CA GLN A 410 7.58 34.17 -5.95
C GLN A 410 6.57 33.59 -6.93
N GLU A 411 6.50 34.16 -8.13
CA GLU A 411 5.60 33.76 -9.18
C GLU A 411 6.33 33.70 -10.52
N MET A 412 5.90 32.77 -11.40
CA MET A 412 6.37 32.71 -12.77
C MET A 412 5.24 32.29 -13.74
N LYS A 413 5.38 32.69 -15.01
CA LYS A 413 4.49 32.27 -16.10
C LYS A 413 4.98 30.98 -16.73
N ILE A 414 4.05 30.06 -16.97
CA ILE A 414 4.29 28.83 -17.72
C ILE A 414 3.29 28.75 -18.89
N THR A 415 3.71 28.21 -20.02
CA THR A 415 2.90 28.16 -21.26
C THR A 415 2.70 26.71 -21.69
N LEU A 416 1.45 26.22 -21.66
CA LEU A 416 1.06 24.92 -22.17
C LEU A 416 0.66 25.03 -23.66
N ILE A 417 1.23 24.18 -24.49
CA ILE A 417 0.88 24.04 -25.92
C ILE A 417 0.53 22.56 -26.15
N LYS A 418 -0.63 22.30 -26.69
CA LYS A 418 -1.05 20.97 -27.15
C LYS A 418 -1.10 20.92 -28.66
#